data_ea9751edabc414b2e8af771e4edde631
#
_entry.id   ea9751edabc414b2e8af771e4edde631
#
_cell.length_a   1.000
_cell.length_b   1.000
_cell.length_c   1.000
_cell.angle_alpha   90.00
_cell.angle_beta   90.00
_cell.angle_gamma   90.00
#
_symmetry.space_group_name_H-M   'P 1'
#
loop_
_entity.id
_entity.type
_entity.pdbx_description
1 polymer ?
#
loop_
_entity_poly.entity_id
_entity_poly.type
_entity_poly.pdbx_seq_one_letter_code
_entity_poly.pdbx_strand_id
1 'polypeptide(L)'
;GAVYEDSAFKAEMIENRVQLSVLTKNIYSNLEEIQMDLLMKSLYPFVENIRSVGNAYNVLGLSSWPGIPETLNEVNQIKKTINKSNIFTGKNVTEKDIKELSDDWKFYDYKALHFATHGLVVPEVPELSALVLSQSKEKGREDGYLRTEEIAKMEMRADMVSLSAFDIGLGGIYEDDGFTRLIHSFFLAGVKAVSVSLWRVADESTSQFMATMYGLVQDKDMGYLDAITEVKRQFIYGNFGEKYKDPYYWAPFVYYGN
;
A
#
# COMPACT_ATOMS: atom_id res chain seq x y z
N GLY A 1 2.87 -7.67 6.03
CA GLY A 1 3.96 -7.54 5.09
C GLY A 1 4.17 -8.85 4.33
N ALA A 2 4.02 -8.83 3.01
CA ALA A 2 4.38 -9.98 2.19
C ALA A 2 5.90 -10.16 2.23
N VAL A 3 6.41 -11.30 2.70
CA VAL A 3 7.83 -11.63 2.67
C VAL A 3 8.10 -12.48 1.45
N TYR A 4 8.96 -11.99 0.57
CA TYR A 4 9.46 -12.74 -0.57
C TYR A 4 10.82 -13.32 -0.17
N GLU A 5 10.91 -14.64 -0.02
CA GLU A 5 12.17 -15.32 0.28
C GLU A 5 12.90 -15.70 -1.01
N ASP A 6 14.00 -14.98 -1.31
CA ASP A 6 15.12 -15.57 -2.03
C ASP A 6 16.42 -14.83 -1.69
N SER A 7 17.42 -15.55 -1.20
CA SER A 7 18.70 -15.00 -0.72
C SER A 7 19.64 -14.51 -1.86
N ALA A 8 19.41 -14.94 -3.10
CA ALA A 8 20.10 -14.43 -4.29
C ALA A 8 19.62 -13.01 -4.67
N PHE A 9 18.47 -12.61 -4.17
CA PHE A 9 17.77 -11.37 -4.48
C PHE A 9 18.35 -10.13 -3.77
N LYS A 10 19.14 -10.30 -2.68
CA LYS A 10 19.59 -9.17 -1.85
C LYS A 10 20.57 -8.22 -2.53
N ALA A 11 21.46 -8.71 -3.37
CA ALA A 11 22.44 -7.87 -4.08
C ALA A 11 21.82 -7.20 -5.31
N GLU A 12 20.92 -7.90 -6.00
CA GLU A 12 20.17 -7.41 -7.16
C GLU A 12 19.11 -6.35 -6.76
N MET A 13 18.62 -6.39 -5.52
CA MET A 13 17.61 -5.47 -4.99
C MET A 13 18.05 -4.01 -4.90
N ILE A 14 19.32 -3.72 -4.62
CA ILE A 14 19.81 -2.33 -4.49
C ILE A 14 19.94 -1.71 -5.89
N GLU A 15 20.39 -2.48 -6.86
CA GLU A 15 20.50 -2.04 -8.27
C GLU A 15 19.13 -1.93 -8.94
N ASN A 16 18.21 -2.84 -8.66
CA ASN A 16 16.84 -2.83 -9.22
C ASN A 16 15.95 -1.74 -8.61
N ARG A 17 16.19 -1.27 -7.38
CA ARG A 17 15.47 -0.13 -6.79
C ARG A 17 15.66 1.16 -7.57
N VAL A 18 16.88 1.42 -8.01
CA VAL A 18 17.19 2.57 -8.88
C VAL A 18 16.66 2.31 -10.29
N GLN A 19 16.69 1.06 -10.76
CA GLN A 19 16.23 0.71 -12.10
C GLN A 19 14.70 0.72 -12.23
N LEU A 20 13.90 0.33 -11.20
CA LEU A 20 12.43 0.40 -11.32
C LEU A 20 11.93 1.84 -11.33
N SER A 21 12.44 2.71 -10.46
CA SER A 21 12.08 4.14 -10.50
C SER A 21 12.60 4.84 -11.76
N VAL A 22 13.74 4.39 -12.29
CA VAL A 22 14.30 4.89 -13.56
C VAL A 22 13.60 4.26 -14.78
N LEU A 23 13.21 2.99 -14.71
CA LEU A 23 12.46 2.32 -15.80
C LEU A 23 11.06 2.90 -15.95
N THR A 24 10.34 3.10 -14.85
CA THR A 24 9.03 3.75 -14.89
C THR A 24 9.14 5.20 -15.34
N LYS A 25 10.08 5.96 -14.80
CA LYS A 25 10.37 7.32 -15.25
C LYS A 25 10.80 7.37 -16.72
N ASN A 26 11.59 6.40 -17.19
CA ASN A 26 12.02 6.31 -18.58
C ASN A 26 10.92 5.80 -19.51
N ILE A 27 10.02 4.93 -19.06
CA ILE A 27 8.85 4.52 -19.85
C ILE A 27 7.96 5.74 -20.12
N TYR A 28 7.65 6.53 -19.08
CA TYR A 28 6.81 7.71 -19.24
C TYR A 28 7.51 8.90 -19.91
N SER A 29 8.81 9.10 -19.70
CA SER A 29 9.53 10.21 -20.32
C SER A 29 9.97 9.96 -21.77
N ASN A 30 10.04 8.70 -22.21
CA ASN A 30 10.47 8.34 -23.56
C ASN A 30 9.34 7.88 -24.48
N LEU A 31 8.11 7.72 -23.96
CA LEU A 31 6.94 7.48 -24.80
C LEU A 31 6.43 8.83 -25.30
N GLU A 32 6.49 9.05 -26.60
CA GLU A 32 5.73 10.14 -27.23
C GLU A 32 4.24 9.92 -26.94
N GLU A 33 3.48 11.01 -26.82
CA GLU A 33 2.04 11.00 -26.47
C GLU A 33 1.23 10.01 -27.33
N ILE A 34 1.62 9.85 -28.61
CA ILE A 34 1.02 8.89 -29.56
C ILE A 34 1.30 7.43 -29.15
N GLN A 35 2.48 7.13 -28.63
CA GLN A 35 2.83 5.78 -28.18
C GLN A 35 2.13 5.43 -26.88
N MET A 36 1.92 6.40 -26.00
CA MET A 36 1.15 6.22 -24.79
C MET A 36 -0.32 5.93 -25.10
N ASP A 37 -0.96 6.70 -25.99
CA ASP A 37 -2.34 6.45 -26.42
C ASP A 37 -2.52 5.07 -27.05
N LEU A 38 -1.54 4.61 -27.85
CA LEU A 38 -1.56 3.25 -28.42
C LEU A 38 -1.38 2.16 -27.35
N LEU A 39 -0.50 2.38 -26.36
CA LEU A 39 -0.33 1.48 -25.25
C LEU A 39 -1.62 1.39 -24.43
N MET A 40 -2.23 2.52 -24.12
CA MET A 40 -3.48 2.59 -23.37
C MET A 40 -4.62 1.88 -24.09
N LYS A 41 -4.80 2.12 -25.39
CA LYS A 41 -5.77 1.40 -26.22
C LYS A 41 -5.52 -0.11 -26.28
N SER A 42 -4.27 -0.54 -26.17
CA SER A 42 -3.92 -1.97 -26.09
C SER A 42 -4.26 -2.59 -24.75
N LEU A 43 -4.31 -1.81 -23.67
CA LEU A 43 -4.63 -2.27 -22.32
C LEU A 43 -6.16 -2.36 -22.07
N TYR A 44 -6.96 -1.52 -22.73
CA TYR A 44 -8.42 -1.51 -22.57
C TYR A 44 -9.09 -2.88 -22.70
N PRO A 45 -8.75 -3.74 -23.68
CA PRO A 45 -9.33 -5.07 -23.80
C PRO A 45 -9.00 -6.00 -22.62
N PHE A 46 -7.92 -5.72 -21.89
CA PHE A 46 -7.53 -6.51 -20.71
C PHE A 46 -8.30 -6.09 -19.47
N VAL A 47 -8.72 -4.83 -19.37
CA VAL A 47 -9.50 -4.30 -18.24
C VAL A 47 -10.93 -4.86 -18.25
N GLU A 48 -11.53 -5.05 -19.43
CA GLU A 48 -12.87 -5.62 -19.57
C GLU A 48 -12.96 -7.12 -19.26
N ASN A 49 -11.83 -7.82 -19.24
CA ASN A 49 -11.78 -9.26 -19.02
C ASN A 49 -10.88 -9.62 -17.84
N ILE A 50 -11.47 -9.87 -16.68
CA ILE A 50 -10.75 -10.19 -15.42
C ILE A 50 -9.69 -11.30 -15.59
N ARG A 51 -9.86 -12.25 -16.52
CA ARG A 51 -8.88 -13.30 -16.79
C ARG A 51 -7.61 -12.80 -17.51
N SER A 52 -7.65 -11.62 -18.08
CA SER A 52 -6.54 -11.03 -18.85
C SER A 52 -5.87 -9.84 -18.15
N VAL A 53 -6.40 -9.37 -17.02
CA VAL A 53 -5.83 -8.23 -16.27
C VAL A 53 -4.43 -8.55 -15.74
N GLY A 54 -4.14 -9.78 -15.31
CA GLY A 54 -2.78 -10.19 -14.95
C GLY A 54 -1.76 -10.01 -16.09
N ASN A 55 -2.21 -10.11 -17.35
CA ASN A 55 -1.37 -9.81 -18.50
C ASN A 55 -1.10 -8.31 -18.66
N ALA A 56 -2.01 -7.43 -18.22
CA ALA A 56 -1.79 -5.99 -18.27
C ALA A 56 -0.60 -5.58 -17.39
N TYR A 57 -0.50 -6.11 -16.18
CA TYR A 57 0.66 -5.87 -15.31
C TYR A 57 1.97 -6.38 -15.91
N ASN A 58 1.94 -7.52 -16.62
CA ASN A 58 3.12 -8.01 -17.35
C ASN A 58 3.52 -7.05 -18.49
N VAL A 59 2.56 -6.52 -19.25
CA VAL A 59 2.80 -5.56 -20.32
C VAL A 59 3.38 -4.26 -19.76
N LEU A 60 2.92 -3.84 -18.59
CA LEU A 60 3.45 -2.66 -17.89
C LEU A 60 4.81 -2.91 -17.21
N GLY A 61 5.37 -4.13 -17.29
CA GLY A 61 6.60 -4.48 -16.60
C GLY A 61 6.46 -4.60 -15.07
N LEU A 62 5.23 -4.74 -14.59
CA LEU A 62 4.89 -4.78 -13.16
C LEU A 62 4.59 -6.21 -12.68
N SER A 63 5.24 -7.20 -13.25
CA SER A 63 5.02 -8.62 -12.93
C SER A 63 5.88 -9.14 -11.79
N SER A 64 6.83 -8.36 -11.29
CA SER A 64 7.65 -8.72 -10.14
C SER A 64 7.89 -7.52 -9.23
N TRP A 65 7.86 -7.77 -7.93
CA TRP A 65 7.99 -6.75 -6.92
C TRP A 65 9.17 -7.08 -6.00
N PRO A 66 10.04 -6.11 -5.68
CA PRO A 66 11.10 -6.34 -4.73
C PRO A 66 10.51 -6.61 -3.34
N GLY A 67 11.16 -7.50 -2.58
CA GLY A 67 10.77 -7.72 -1.18
C GLY A 67 10.93 -6.42 -0.37
N ILE A 68 10.05 -6.24 0.62
CA ILE A 68 10.07 -5.13 1.58
C ILE A 68 10.23 -5.70 3.01
N PRO A 69 11.40 -6.29 3.35
CA PRO A 69 11.59 -6.97 4.62
C PRO A 69 11.40 -6.05 5.84
N GLU A 70 11.55 -4.76 5.63
CA GLU A 70 11.42 -3.73 6.65
C GLU A 70 9.99 -3.61 7.17
N THR A 71 9.00 -3.92 6.33
CA THR A 71 7.58 -3.94 6.75
C THR A 71 7.30 -4.99 7.82
N LEU A 72 8.09 -6.06 7.88
CA LEU A 72 8.00 -7.04 8.96
C LEU A 72 8.38 -6.42 10.31
N ASN A 73 9.38 -5.56 10.34
CA ASN A 73 9.76 -4.83 11.56
C ASN A 73 8.64 -3.90 12.00
N GLU A 74 8.02 -3.19 11.07
CA GLU A 74 6.90 -2.30 11.32
C GLU A 74 5.72 -3.04 11.97
N VAL A 75 5.21 -4.11 11.34
CA VAL A 75 4.08 -4.86 11.88
C VAL A 75 4.40 -5.54 13.21
N ASN A 76 5.65 -5.96 13.43
CA ASN A 76 6.08 -6.50 14.71
C ASN A 76 6.17 -5.42 15.80
N GLN A 77 6.55 -4.20 15.47
CA GLN A 77 6.51 -3.06 16.39
C GLN A 77 5.07 -2.72 16.78
N ILE A 78 4.18 -2.62 15.80
CA ILE A 78 2.75 -2.42 16.03
C ILE A 78 2.19 -3.52 16.96
N LYS A 79 2.52 -4.79 16.68
CA LYS A 79 2.07 -5.91 17.51
C LYS A 79 2.52 -5.83 18.97
N LYS A 80 3.75 -5.34 19.21
CA LYS A 80 4.24 -5.15 20.59
C LYS A 80 3.51 -4.04 21.32
N THR A 81 3.02 -3.05 20.58
CA THR A 81 2.31 -1.90 21.13
C THR A 81 0.85 -2.22 21.42
N ILE A 82 0.20 -3.03 20.54
CA ILE A 82 -1.23 -3.33 20.65
C ILE A 82 -1.46 -4.70 21.26
N ASN A 83 -2.25 -4.73 22.34
CA ASN A 83 -2.52 -5.96 23.13
C ASN A 83 -3.29 -7.02 22.32
N LYS A 84 -4.18 -6.62 21.42
CA LYS A 84 -5.00 -7.53 20.60
C LYS A 84 -4.78 -7.23 19.14
N SER A 85 -3.85 -7.94 18.51
CA SER A 85 -3.59 -7.82 17.09
C SER A 85 -3.24 -9.16 16.46
N ASN A 86 -3.68 -9.37 15.23
CA ASN A 86 -3.29 -10.50 14.41
C ASN A 86 -2.36 -9.99 13.29
N ILE A 87 -1.29 -10.75 13.03
CA ILE A 87 -0.37 -10.45 11.94
C ILE A 87 -0.46 -11.56 10.90
N PHE A 88 -0.63 -11.14 9.66
CA PHE A 88 -0.55 -11.99 8.48
C PHE A 88 0.68 -11.56 7.68
N THR A 89 1.60 -12.47 7.40
CA THR A 89 2.86 -12.16 6.74
C THR A 89 3.28 -13.23 5.74
N GLY A 90 4.17 -12.85 4.84
CA GLY A 90 4.79 -13.77 3.90
C GLY A 90 3.89 -14.21 2.77
N LYS A 91 4.26 -15.33 2.15
CA LYS A 91 3.55 -15.88 0.98
C LYS A 91 2.14 -16.41 1.26
N ASN A 92 1.73 -16.44 2.51
CA ASN A 92 0.39 -16.85 2.91
C ASN A 92 -0.58 -15.65 2.97
N VAL A 93 -0.14 -14.44 2.60
CA VAL A 93 -1.03 -13.27 2.49
C VAL A 93 -1.33 -13.06 1.01
N THR A 94 -2.17 -13.92 0.48
CA THR A 94 -2.60 -13.86 -0.91
C THR A 94 -3.87 -13.01 -1.04
N GLU A 95 -4.18 -12.61 -2.25
CA GLU A 95 -5.44 -11.94 -2.58
C GLU A 95 -6.64 -12.78 -2.16
N LYS A 96 -6.57 -14.09 -2.37
CA LYS A 96 -7.59 -15.04 -1.94
C LYS A 96 -7.82 -15.01 -0.43
N ASP A 97 -6.73 -15.06 0.37
CA ASP A 97 -6.85 -15.03 1.85
C ASP A 97 -7.53 -13.74 2.32
N ILE A 98 -7.22 -12.60 1.72
CA ILE A 98 -7.83 -11.32 2.06
C ILE A 98 -9.32 -11.31 1.68
N LYS A 99 -9.71 -11.86 0.53
CA LYS A 99 -11.11 -11.97 0.11
C LYS A 99 -11.88 -12.92 1.03
N GLU A 100 -11.31 -14.06 1.39
CA GLU A 100 -11.94 -15.01 2.33
C GLU A 100 -12.16 -14.38 3.71
N LEU A 101 -11.23 -13.57 4.21
CA LEU A 101 -11.42 -12.82 5.45
C LEU A 101 -12.61 -11.83 5.36
N SER A 102 -12.83 -11.22 4.20
CA SER A 102 -13.99 -10.37 3.94
C SER A 102 -15.28 -11.19 3.89
N ASP A 103 -15.31 -12.26 3.10
CA ASP A 103 -16.48 -13.10 2.90
C ASP A 103 -16.95 -13.76 4.22
N ASP A 104 -16.01 -14.11 5.08
CA ASP A 104 -16.24 -14.64 6.43
C ASP A 104 -16.57 -13.57 7.48
N TRP A 105 -16.70 -12.31 7.10
CA TRP A 105 -16.97 -11.17 7.98
C TRP A 105 -15.89 -10.96 9.07
N LYS A 106 -14.68 -11.48 8.88
CA LYS A 106 -13.60 -11.42 9.87
C LYS A 106 -13.06 -10.01 10.10
N PHE A 107 -13.17 -9.12 9.11
CA PHE A 107 -12.75 -7.74 9.28
C PHE A 107 -13.57 -6.95 10.30
N TYR A 108 -14.79 -7.38 10.60
CA TYR A 108 -15.63 -6.76 11.66
C TYR A 108 -15.07 -6.93 13.07
N ASP A 109 -14.18 -7.89 13.27
CA ASP A 109 -13.50 -8.10 14.55
C ASP A 109 -12.41 -7.06 14.83
N TYR A 110 -12.05 -6.23 13.82
CA TYR A 110 -10.94 -5.30 13.90
C TYR A 110 -11.38 -3.84 13.78
N LYS A 111 -10.88 -2.99 14.69
CA LYS A 111 -11.03 -1.55 14.62
C LYS A 111 -10.12 -0.93 13.54
N ALA A 112 -8.95 -1.51 13.31
CA ALA A 112 -8.00 -1.05 12.31
C ALA A 112 -7.43 -2.19 11.49
N LEU A 113 -7.23 -1.93 10.20
CA LEU A 113 -6.52 -2.79 9.27
C LEU A 113 -5.27 -2.06 8.81
N HIS A 114 -4.12 -2.74 8.84
CA HIS A 114 -2.84 -2.15 8.48
C HIS A 114 -2.18 -2.94 7.35
N PHE A 115 -2.05 -2.29 6.19
CA PHE A 115 -1.42 -2.87 5.01
C PHE A 115 -0.02 -2.29 4.83
N ALA A 116 1.00 -3.06 5.23
CA ALA A 116 2.40 -2.76 4.99
C ALA A 116 2.89 -3.55 3.77
N THR A 117 2.45 -3.13 2.60
CA THR A 117 2.74 -3.76 1.31
C THR A 117 2.87 -2.72 0.21
N HIS A 118 3.39 -3.11 -0.96
CA HIS A 118 3.41 -2.19 -2.10
C HIS A 118 2.00 -1.77 -2.49
N GLY A 119 1.83 -0.48 -2.79
CA GLY A 119 0.67 0.05 -3.48
C GLY A 119 1.06 0.46 -4.88
N LEU A 120 0.21 0.17 -5.82
CA LEU A 120 0.36 0.54 -7.22
C LEU A 120 -0.74 1.53 -7.58
N VAL A 121 -0.34 2.68 -8.09
CA VAL A 121 -1.26 3.65 -8.69
C VAL A 121 -0.96 3.74 -10.18
N VAL A 122 -1.96 3.56 -11.01
CA VAL A 122 -1.88 3.67 -12.47
C VAL A 122 -2.83 4.77 -12.92
N PRO A 123 -2.33 6.02 -13.06
CA PRO A 123 -3.17 7.19 -13.36
C PRO A 123 -3.99 7.03 -14.63
N GLU A 124 -3.35 6.51 -15.67
CA GLU A 124 -3.93 6.37 -16.99
C GLU A 124 -4.99 5.27 -17.09
N VAL A 125 -4.91 4.28 -16.19
CA VAL A 125 -5.90 3.18 -16.05
C VAL A 125 -6.14 2.95 -14.57
N PRO A 126 -6.95 3.80 -13.93
CA PRO A 126 -7.18 3.75 -12.47
C PRO A 126 -7.71 2.40 -11.97
N GLU A 127 -8.35 1.63 -12.85
CA GLU A 127 -8.85 0.27 -12.59
C GLU A 127 -7.71 -0.73 -12.29
N LEU A 128 -6.49 -0.45 -12.73
CA LEU A 128 -5.29 -1.23 -12.44
C LEU A 128 -4.60 -0.82 -11.14
N SER A 129 -5.03 0.26 -10.49
CA SER A 129 -4.52 0.64 -9.17
C SER A 129 -4.89 -0.41 -8.13
N ALA A 130 -3.92 -0.85 -7.33
CA ALA A 130 -4.06 -2.02 -6.48
C ALA A 130 -3.13 -2.01 -5.27
N LEU A 131 -3.45 -2.80 -4.26
CA LEU A 131 -2.47 -3.29 -3.30
C LEU A 131 -1.79 -4.54 -3.87
N VAL A 132 -0.47 -4.60 -3.80
CA VAL A 132 0.30 -5.76 -4.26
C VAL A 132 0.46 -6.73 -3.11
N LEU A 133 -0.18 -7.88 -3.21
CA LEU A 133 -0.12 -8.98 -2.24
C LEU A 133 0.87 -10.04 -2.70
N SER A 134 0.97 -11.16 -1.98
CA SER A 134 1.81 -12.27 -2.37
C SER A 134 1.40 -12.81 -3.74
N GLN A 135 2.36 -12.84 -4.66
CA GLN A 135 2.18 -13.36 -6.00
C GLN A 135 2.17 -14.89 -5.94
N SER A 136 1.00 -15.50 -6.07
CA SER A 136 0.88 -16.95 -6.15
C SER A 136 1.25 -17.45 -7.55
N LYS A 137 2.01 -18.55 -7.61
CA LYS A 137 2.27 -19.27 -8.88
C LYS A 137 1.10 -20.19 -9.26
N GLU A 138 0.11 -20.32 -8.40
CA GLU A 138 -1.08 -21.12 -8.70
C GLU A 138 -1.91 -20.40 -9.76
N LYS A 139 -2.30 -21.14 -10.79
CA LYS A 139 -3.19 -20.66 -11.85
C LYS A 139 -4.61 -20.53 -11.29
N GLY A 140 -4.88 -19.42 -10.64
CA GLY A 140 -6.19 -19.05 -10.09
C GLY A 140 -6.78 -17.81 -10.75
N ARG A 141 -7.88 -17.33 -10.18
CA ARG A 141 -8.48 -16.04 -10.56
C ARG A 141 -7.75 -14.86 -9.92
N GLU A 142 -7.07 -15.13 -8.82
CA GLU A 142 -6.33 -14.15 -8.02
C GLU A 142 -4.91 -14.05 -8.57
N ASP A 143 -4.55 -12.84 -9.01
CA ASP A 143 -3.25 -12.52 -9.62
C ASP A 143 -2.28 -11.83 -8.65
N GLY A 144 -2.72 -11.64 -7.40
CA GLY A 144 -1.95 -10.98 -6.34
C GLY A 144 -2.05 -9.45 -6.35
N TYR A 145 -2.92 -8.89 -7.18
CA TYR A 145 -3.23 -7.45 -7.20
C TYR A 145 -4.64 -7.21 -6.70
N LEU A 146 -4.77 -6.82 -5.44
CA LEU A 146 -6.06 -6.46 -4.86
C LEU A 146 -6.48 -5.07 -5.36
N ARG A 147 -7.27 -5.05 -6.43
CA ARG A 147 -7.66 -3.85 -7.18
C ARG A 147 -8.76 -3.05 -6.51
N THR A 148 -8.88 -1.80 -6.93
CA THR A 148 -9.91 -0.86 -6.43
C THR A 148 -11.32 -1.44 -6.47
N GLU A 149 -11.71 -2.10 -7.58
CA GLU A 149 -13.03 -2.71 -7.70
C GLU A 149 -13.25 -3.91 -6.77
N GLU A 150 -12.20 -4.65 -6.47
CA GLU A 150 -12.24 -5.79 -5.56
C GLU A 150 -12.33 -5.31 -4.12
N ILE A 151 -11.52 -4.32 -3.75
CA ILE A 151 -11.61 -3.66 -2.44
C ILE A 151 -13.01 -3.09 -2.22
N ALA A 152 -13.57 -2.39 -3.20
CA ALA A 152 -14.90 -1.77 -3.10
C ALA A 152 -16.05 -2.78 -2.86
N LYS A 153 -15.85 -4.04 -3.21
CA LYS A 153 -16.83 -5.13 -2.99
C LYS A 153 -16.66 -5.84 -1.64
N MET A 154 -15.59 -5.52 -0.91
CA MET A 154 -15.31 -6.16 0.38
C MET A 154 -16.14 -5.55 1.51
N GLU A 155 -16.28 -6.30 2.59
CA GLU A 155 -16.95 -5.88 3.80
C GLU A 155 -15.91 -5.70 4.93
N MET A 156 -15.33 -4.49 5.04
CA MET A 156 -14.29 -4.22 6.02
C MET A 156 -14.79 -3.59 7.31
N ARG A 157 -15.61 -2.53 7.21
CA ARG A 157 -16.23 -1.78 8.33
C ARG A 157 -15.27 -1.38 9.48
N ALA A 158 -14.00 -1.27 9.18
CA ALA A 158 -13.00 -0.84 10.14
C ALA A 158 -13.11 0.68 10.40
N ASP A 159 -12.72 1.09 11.60
CA ASP A 159 -12.60 2.53 11.91
C ASP A 159 -11.46 3.18 11.11
N MET A 160 -10.40 2.40 10.81
CA MET A 160 -9.22 2.89 10.12
C MET A 160 -8.59 1.82 9.22
N VAL A 161 -8.18 2.22 8.02
CA VAL A 161 -7.20 1.49 7.20
C VAL A 161 -5.92 2.31 7.09
N SER A 162 -4.77 1.71 7.35
CA SER A 162 -3.45 2.34 7.15
C SER A 162 -2.71 1.65 6.00
N LEU A 163 -2.23 2.45 5.06
CA LEU A 163 -1.43 2.05 3.90
C LEU A 163 -0.03 2.65 4.06
N SER A 164 0.91 1.90 4.67
CA SER A 164 2.17 2.48 5.13
C SER A 164 3.33 2.39 4.13
N ALA A 165 3.32 1.43 3.24
CA ALA A 165 4.40 1.19 2.28
C ALA A 165 4.00 1.61 0.85
N PHE A 166 3.19 2.65 0.74
CA PHE A 166 2.72 3.14 -0.54
C PHE A 166 3.85 3.83 -1.29
N ASP A 167 4.20 3.31 -2.46
CA ASP A 167 5.10 3.98 -3.40
C ASP A 167 4.26 4.48 -4.57
N ILE A 168 3.93 5.77 -4.55
CA ILE A 168 3.20 6.44 -5.65
C ILE A 168 4.19 6.64 -6.82
N GLY A 169 5.01 5.64 -7.11
CA GLY A 169 6.21 5.73 -7.94
C GLY A 169 6.00 5.97 -9.43
N LEU A 170 4.77 6.08 -9.92
CA LEU A 170 4.52 6.18 -11.36
C LEU A 170 4.01 7.54 -11.86
N GLY A 171 3.69 8.46 -10.98
CA GLY A 171 3.24 9.80 -11.36
C GLY A 171 3.16 10.69 -10.15
N GLY A 172 3.42 11.96 -10.27
CA GLY A 172 3.31 12.91 -9.16
C GLY A 172 1.90 12.95 -8.57
N ILE A 173 1.79 13.41 -7.33
CA ILE A 173 0.56 13.57 -6.53
C ILE A 173 -0.47 14.54 -7.20
N TYR A 174 -0.34 14.82 -8.48
CA TYR A 174 -1.12 15.84 -9.16
C TYR A 174 -2.37 15.25 -9.79
N GLU A 175 -3.53 15.55 -9.18
CA GLU A 175 -4.89 15.34 -9.74
C GLU A 175 -5.19 13.90 -10.20
N ASP A 176 -4.69 12.90 -9.46
CA ASP A 176 -4.68 11.53 -9.94
C ASP A 176 -5.93 10.77 -9.52
N ASP A 177 -6.77 10.45 -10.48
CA ASP A 177 -7.97 9.65 -10.31
C ASP A 177 -7.66 8.26 -9.71
N GLY A 178 -6.52 7.66 -10.00
CA GLY A 178 -6.14 6.32 -9.55
C GLY A 178 -5.92 6.25 -8.03
N PHE A 179 -5.21 7.22 -7.46
CA PHE A 179 -4.97 7.30 -6.02
C PHE A 179 -6.28 7.58 -5.25
N THR A 180 -7.05 8.55 -5.73
CA THR A 180 -8.34 8.91 -5.15
C THR A 180 -9.31 7.73 -5.20
N ARG A 181 -9.37 7.00 -6.31
CA ARG A 181 -10.19 5.80 -6.46
C ARG A 181 -9.80 4.70 -5.50
N LEU A 182 -8.50 4.49 -5.27
CA LEU A 182 -8.04 3.50 -4.32
C LEU A 182 -8.49 3.84 -2.89
N ILE A 183 -8.38 5.11 -2.47
CA ILE A 183 -8.90 5.55 -1.16
C ILE A 183 -10.42 5.38 -1.09
N HIS A 184 -11.13 5.79 -2.14
CA HIS A 184 -12.59 5.65 -2.20
C HIS A 184 -13.05 4.20 -2.15
N SER A 185 -12.30 3.25 -2.70
CA SER A 185 -12.64 1.84 -2.65
C SER A 185 -12.73 1.31 -1.21
N PHE A 186 -11.88 1.80 -0.30
CA PHE A 186 -11.97 1.47 1.12
C PHE A 186 -13.20 2.07 1.80
N PHE A 187 -13.58 3.30 1.43
CA PHE A 187 -14.83 3.88 1.93
C PHE A 187 -16.05 3.09 1.47
N LEU A 188 -16.06 2.63 0.22
CA LEU A 188 -17.12 1.75 -0.30
C LEU A 188 -17.15 0.40 0.41
N ALA A 189 -16.00 -0.12 0.82
CA ALA A 189 -15.87 -1.31 1.68
C ALA A 189 -16.34 -1.09 3.13
N GLY A 190 -16.79 0.13 3.49
CA GLY A 190 -17.33 0.47 4.81
C GLY A 190 -16.30 0.97 5.81
N VAL A 191 -15.08 1.28 5.40
CA VAL A 191 -14.04 1.86 6.25
C VAL A 191 -14.37 3.33 6.54
N LYS A 192 -14.16 3.79 7.78
CA LYS A 192 -14.49 5.18 8.18
C LYS A 192 -13.37 6.17 7.88
N ALA A 193 -12.12 5.71 7.91
CA ALA A 193 -10.96 6.52 7.63
C ALA A 193 -9.83 5.73 6.98
N VAL A 194 -9.03 6.41 6.17
CA VAL A 194 -7.84 5.84 5.52
C VAL A 194 -6.65 6.75 5.78
N SER A 195 -5.53 6.18 6.24
CA SER A 195 -4.24 6.86 6.29
C SER A 195 -3.30 6.27 5.26
N VAL A 196 -2.63 7.12 4.53
CA VAL A 196 -1.67 6.72 3.50
C VAL A 196 -0.35 7.43 3.69
N SER A 197 0.73 6.80 3.21
CA SER A 197 2.02 7.47 3.03
C SER A 197 2.14 7.95 1.59
N LEU A 198 2.31 9.25 1.37
CA LEU A 198 2.39 9.86 0.03
C LEU A 198 3.72 9.60 -0.67
N TRP A 199 4.76 9.26 0.06
CA TRP A 199 6.06 8.81 -0.46
C TRP A 199 6.70 7.83 0.49
N ARG A 200 7.66 7.10 -0.02
CA ARG A 200 8.39 6.13 0.78
C ARG A 200 9.27 6.83 1.80
N VAL A 201 9.06 6.51 3.05
CA VAL A 201 9.84 7.00 4.19
C VAL A 201 10.81 5.90 4.65
N ALA A 202 11.86 6.29 5.35
CA ALA A 202 12.78 5.34 5.98
C ALA A 202 12.04 4.47 6.99
N ASP A 203 12.27 3.16 6.91
CA ASP A 203 11.51 2.12 7.61
C ASP A 203 11.48 2.29 9.14
N GLU A 204 12.56 2.81 9.72
CA GLU A 204 12.64 3.07 11.16
C GLU A 204 11.64 4.16 11.60
N SER A 205 11.55 5.26 10.86
CA SER A 205 10.61 6.35 11.18
C SER A 205 9.17 5.95 10.93
N THR A 206 8.89 5.16 9.88
CA THR A 206 7.55 4.61 9.61
C THR A 206 7.12 3.70 10.76
N SER A 207 7.97 2.77 11.18
CA SER A 207 7.71 1.89 12.32
C SER A 207 7.43 2.66 13.61
N GLN A 208 8.23 3.69 13.91
CA GLN A 208 8.04 4.55 15.07
C GLN A 208 6.72 5.32 14.98
N PHE A 209 6.43 5.90 13.81
CA PHE A 209 5.21 6.66 13.57
C PHE A 209 3.97 5.79 13.81
N MET A 210 3.88 4.65 13.14
CA MET A 210 2.71 3.78 13.20
C MET A 210 2.54 3.15 14.58
N ALA A 211 3.61 2.66 15.21
CA ALA A 211 3.53 2.09 16.55
C ALA A 211 3.09 3.15 17.58
N THR A 212 3.60 4.38 17.49
CA THR A 212 3.20 5.47 18.39
C THR A 212 1.75 5.87 18.17
N MET A 213 1.32 6.00 16.91
CA MET A 213 -0.08 6.32 16.57
C MET A 213 -1.04 5.29 17.19
N TYR A 214 -0.81 4.01 16.94
CA TYR A 214 -1.67 2.96 17.50
C TYR A 214 -1.61 2.90 19.03
N GLY A 215 -0.45 3.17 19.64
CA GLY A 215 -0.30 3.27 21.08
C GLY A 215 -1.14 4.40 21.67
N LEU A 216 -1.16 5.58 21.05
CA LEU A 216 -1.99 6.70 21.49
C LEU A 216 -3.50 6.39 21.39
N VAL A 217 -3.90 5.69 20.34
CA VAL A 217 -5.31 5.26 20.17
C VAL A 217 -5.69 4.25 21.25
N GLN A 218 -4.83 3.24 21.53
CA GLN A 218 -5.13 2.20 22.49
C GLN A 218 -5.08 2.70 23.95
N ASP A 219 -3.99 3.40 24.31
CA ASP A 219 -3.69 3.70 25.73
C ASP A 219 -4.34 5.00 26.20
N LYS A 220 -4.66 5.91 25.29
CA LYS A 220 -5.25 7.22 25.61
C LYS A 220 -6.65 7.41 25.04
N ASP A 221 -7.22 6.39 24.40
CA ASP A 221 -8.54 6.45 23.72
C ASP A 221 -8.63 7.65 22.73
N MET A 222 -7.51 7.96 22.10
CA MET A 222 -7.40 9.08 21.17
C MET A 222 -7.97 8.69 19.80
N GLY A 223 -8.69 9.61 19.15
CA GLY A 223 -9.11 9.42 17.77
C GLY A 223 -7.91 9.29 16.80
N TYR A 224 -8.05 8.57 15.69
CA TYR A 224 -6.95 8.33 14.74
C TYR A 224 -6.38 9.64 14.18
N LEU A 225 -7.21 10.62 13.83
CA LEU A 225 -6.77 11.93 13.34
C LEU A 225 -5.92 12.67 14.39
N ASP A 226 -6.39 12.67 15.64
CA ASP A 226 -5.69 13.31 16.75
C ASP A 226 -4.37 12.59 17.05
N ALA A 227 -4.37 11.26 17.01
CA ALA A 227 -3.18 10.45 17.20
C ALA A 227 -2.12 10.73 16.11
N ILE A 228 -2.51 10.73 14.84
CA ILE A 228 -1.62 11.10 13.72
C ILE A 228 -1.05 12.51 13.93
N THR A 229 -1.89 13.46 14.28
CA THR A 229 -1.50 14.84 14.53
C THR A 229 -0.51 14.95 15.68
N GLU A 230 -0.77 14.23 16.77
CA GLU A 230 0.12 14.22 17.94
C GLU A 230 1.47 13.57 17.63
N VAL A 231 1.48 12.45 16.89
CA VAL A 231 2.74 11.84 16.45
C VAL A 231 3.56 12.81 15.60
N LYS A 232 2.93 13.52 14.66
CA LYS A 232 3.63 14.55 13.85
C LYS A 232 4.25 15.62 14.74
N ARG A 233 3.53 16.10 15.77
CA ARG A 233 4.08 17.06 16.74
C ARG A 233 5.30 16.51 17.48
N GLN A 234 5.25 15.24 17.88
CA GLN A 234 6.39 14.58 18.55
C GLN A 234 7.61 14.49 17.64
N PHE A 235 7.43 14.23 16.34
CA PHE A 235 8.53 14.30 15.36
C PHE A 235 9.10 15.72 15.27
N ILE A 236 8.26 16.75 15.12
CA ILE A 236 8.66 18.17 15.04
C ILE A 236 9.44 18.60 16.29
N TYR A 237 9.02 18.17 17.48
CA TYR A 237 9.70 18.48 18.74
C TYR A 237 10.98 17.67 18.96
N GLY A 238 11.26 16.68 18.12
CA GLY A 238 12.48 15.88 18.20
C GLY A 238 12.44 14.75 19.22
N ASN A 239 11.27 14.32 19.66
CA ASN A 239 11.12 13.22 20.62
C ASN A 239 11.69 11.90 20.10
N PHE A 240 11.78 11.74 18.77
CA PHE A 240 12.36 10.57 18.11
C PHE A 240 13.82 10.78 17.67
N GLY A 241 14.38 11.95 17.91
CA GLY A 241 15.75 12.33 17.57
C GLY A 241 15.82 13.47 16.54
N GLU A 242 16.92 14.21 16.55
CA GLU A 242 17.06 15.45 15.79
C GLU A 242 16.89 15.26 14.28
N LYS A 243 17.42 14.14 13.73
CA LYS A 243 17.31 13.83 12.29
C LYS A 243 15.86 13.67 11.82
N TYR A 244 14.97 13.26 12.71
CA TYR A 244 13.58 12.97 12.38
C TYR A 244 12.66 14.19 12.42
N LYS A 245 13.17 15.36 12.81
CA LYS A 245 12.44 16.63 12.69
C LYS A 245 12.18 17.04 11.25
N ASP A 246 12.99 16.54 10.31
CA ASP A 246 12.80 16.81 8.90
C ASP A 246 11.42 16.31 8.44
N PRO A 247 10.62 17.16 7.77
CA PRO A 247 9.29 16.80 7.25
C PRO A 247 9.29 15.55 6.37
N TYR A 248 10.39 15.20 5.75
CA TYR A 248 10.53 13.97 4.97
C TYR A 248 10.05 12.72 5.74
N TYR A 249 10.27 12.68 7.08
CA TYR A 249 9.98 11.50 7.89
C TYR A 249 8.56 11.41 8.44
N TRP A 250 7.80 12.51 8.50
CA TRP A 250 6.49 12.55 9.13
C TRP A 250 5.38 13.20 8.29
N ALA A 251 5.75 14.08 7.35
CA ALA A 251 4.76 14.78 6.54
C ALA A 251 3.95 13.87 5.60
N PRO A 252 4.51 12.76 5.05
CA PRO A 252 3.79 11.95 4.07
C PRO A 252 2.55 11.24 4.62
N PHE A 253 2.44 11.03 5.93
CA PHE A 253 1.29 10.34 6.50
C PHE A 253 0.06 11.26 6.51
N VAL A 254 -0.86 11.02 5.60
CA VAL A 254 -2.09 11.81 5.42
C VAL A 254 -3.29 11.01 5.86
N TYR A 255 -4.29 11.71 6.37
CA TYR A 255 -5.54 11.13 6.84
C TYR A 255 -6.69 11.58 5.95
N TYR A 256 -7.52 10.65 5.53
CA TYR A 256 -8.77 10.83 4.81
C TYR A 256 -9.90 10.23 5.65
N GLY A 257 -10.90 11.00 6.01
CA GLY A 257 -12.05 10.58 6.81
C GLY A 257 -12.70 11.76 7.53
N ASN A 258 -13.79 11.46 8.21
CA ASN A 258 -14.54 12.43 9.02
C ASN A 258 -14.11 12.36 10.50
#